data_66467a11105a5ad19568911bc5f5a816
#
_entry.id   66467a11105a5ad19568911bc5f5a816
#
_cell.length_a   1.000
_cell.length_b   1.000
_cell.length_c   1.000
_cell.angle_alpha   90.00
_cell.angle_beta   90.00
_cell.angle_gamma   90.00
#
_symmetry.space_group_name_H-M   'P 1'
#
loop_
_entity.id
_entity.type
_entity.pdbx_description
1 polymer ?
#
loop_
_entity_poly.entity_id
_entity_poly.type
_entity_poly.pdbx_seq_one_letter_code
_entity_poly.pdbx_strand_id
1 'polypeptide(L)'
;MAKNKKISNLPGLSGDVTLSNYLNEIKKFPMLSAEEEYTLATRLSVHGDTDAAHKLVTSHLRLVAKLAMGYKGYGLPITDIMSEGNVGLMQAVQKFDPEKGFRLATYAMWWIRAQIQEYVLHTCLLYTSPSPRD
;
A
#
# COMPACT_ATOMS: atom_id res chain seq x y z
N MET A 1 15.12 -15.12 -5.45
CA MET A 1 14.01 -14.84 -6.32
C MET A 1 14.04 -13.40 -6.81
N ALA A 2 14.09 -13.26 -8.10
CA ALA A 2 14.21 -11.91 -8.67
C ALA A 2 13.00 -11.05 -8.33
N LYS A 3 11.81 -11.62 -8.35
CA LYS A 3 10.60 -10.83 -8.08
C LYS A 3 10.58 -10.34 -6.63
N ASN A 4 11.06 -11.12 -5.70
CA ASN A 4 11.10 -10.69 -4.31
C ASN A 4 12.11 -9.57 -4.11
N LYS A 5 13.20 -9.61 -4.84
CA LYS A 5 14.18 -8.54 -4.79
C LYS A 5 13.58 -7.22 -5.25
N LYS A 6 12.80 -7.26 -6.34
CA LYS A 6 12.19 -6.03 -6.83
C LYS A 6 11.24 -5.43 -5.82
N ILE A 7 10.41 -6.26 -5.22
CA ILE A 7 9.47 -5.78 -4.22
C ILE A 7 10.21 -5.28 -2.99
N SER A 8 11.28 -5.95 -2.60
CA SER A 8 12.01 -5.58 -1.40
C SER A 8 12.81 -4.29 -1.54
N ASN A 9 12.91 -3.76 -2.76
CA ASN A 9 13.58 -2.48 -2.98
C ASN A 9 12.68 -1.28 -2.73
N LEU A 10 11.48 -1.51 -2.23
CA LEU A 10 10.62 -0.40 -1.83
C LEU A 10 11.23 0.34 -0.64
N PRO A 11 10.96 1.66 -0.53
CA PRO A 11 11.42 2.40 0.62
C PRO A 11 10.91 1.75 1.91
N GLY A 12 11.78 1.60 2.86
CA GLY A 12 11.44 0.95 4.10
C GLY A 12 10.93 1.92 5.15
N LEU A 13 10.17 1.37 6.08
CA LEU A 13 9.66 2.13 7.23
C LEU A 13 10.32 1.61 8.51
N SER A 14 11.63 1.35 8.44
CA SER A 14 12.35 0.85 9.58
C SER A 14 12.52 1.95 10.62
N GLY A 15 12.93 1.55 11.82
CA GLY A 15 13.08 2.49 12.91
C GLY A 15 14.10 3.59 12.65
N ASP A 16 15.04 3.36 11.77
CA ASP A 16 16.07 4.34 11.48
C ASP A 16 15.63 5.37 10.45
N VAL A 17 14.54 5.12 9.76
CA VAL A 17 14.04 6.02 8.71
C VAL A 17 12.98 6.91 9.32
N THR A 18 13.21 8.22 9.28
CA THR A 18 12.18 9.12 9.76
C THR A 18 11.01 9.15 8.78
N LEU A 19 9.85 9.46 9.30
CA LEU A 19 8.67 9.60 8.47
C LEU A 19 8.89 10.63 7.37
N SER A 20 9.54 11.73 7.71
CA SER A 20 9.82 12.78 6.73
C SER A 20 10.67 12.27 5.57
N ASN A 21 11.71 11.47 5.88
CA ASN A 21 12.57 10.92 4.84
C ASN A 21 11.77 9.96 3.94
N TYR A 22 10.94 9.13 4.53
CA TYR A 22 10.12 8.21 3.76
C TYR A 22 9.19 8.97 2.82
N LEU A 23 8.52 10.01 3.32
CA LEU A 23 7.60 10.78 2.50
C LEU A 23 8.33 11.47 1.34
N ASN A 24 9.55 11.92 1.58
CA ASN A 24 10.36 12.52 0.52
C ASN A 24 10.75 11.49 -0.53
N GLU A 25 11.07 10.28 -0.09
CA GLU A 25 11.46 9.22 -1.02
C GLU A 25 10.32 8.80 -1.93
N ILE A 26 9.12 8.65 -1.38
CA ILE A 26 8.01 8.17 -2.21
C ILE A 26 7.56 9.22 -3.21
N LYS A 27 7.84 10.50 -2.96
CA LYS A 27 7.50 11.55 -3.92
C LYS A 27 8.32 11.47 -5.19
N LYS A 28 9.45 10.78 -5.16
CA LYS A 28 10.33 10.67 -6.32
C LYS A 28 9.80 9.72 -7.38
N PHE A 29 8.90 8.82 -7.00
CA PHE A 29 8.35 7.89 -7.97
C PHE A 29 7.33 8.60 -8.85
N PRO A 30 7.42 8.43 -10.19
CA PRO A 30 6.51 9.14 -11.08
C PRO A 30 5.10 8.61 -10.98
N MET A 31 4.16 9.50 -11.22
CA MET A 31 2.76 9.11 -11.36
C MET A 31 2.55 8.57 -12.77
N LEU A 32 1.62 7.66 -12.89
CA LEU A 32 1.36 6.99 -14.16
C LEU A 32 0.14 7.58 -14.83
N SER A 33 0.22 7.74 -16.15
CA SER A 33 -0.96 8.06 -16.95
C SER A 33 -1.87 6.84 -17.02
N ALA A 34 -3.11 7.06 -17.48
CA ALA A 34 -4.05 5.96 -17.63
C ALA A 34 -3.51 4.90 -18.58
N GLU A 35 -2.88 5.34 -19.68
CA GLU A 35 -2.33 4.42 -20.66
C GLU A 35 -1.16 3.61 -20.10
N GLU A 36 -0.26 4.29 -19.38
CA GLU A 36 0.87 3.61 -18.76
C GLU A 36 0.40 2.59 -17.76
N GLU A 37 -0.57 2.99 -16.95
CA GLU A 37 -1.12 2.09 -15.93
C GLU A 37 -1.76 0.87 -16.58
N TYR A 38 -2.55 1.09 -17.64
CA TYR A 38 -3.19 -0.02 -18.35
C TYR A 38 -2.15 -0.99 -18.91
N THR A 39 -1.10 -0.45 -19.53
CA THR A 39 -0.04 -1.26 -20.10
C THR A 39 0.65 -2.09 -19.03
N LEU A 40 1.01 -1.46 -17.91
CA LEU A 40 1.70 -2.16 -16.84
C LEU A 40 0.79 -3.20 -16.20
N ALA A 41 -0.48 -2.87 -15.98
CA ALA A 41 -1.41 -3.80 -15.37
C ALA A 41 -1.65 -5.01 -16.27
N THR A 42 -1.72 -4.78 -17.58
CA THR A 42 -1.87 -5.86 -18.53
C THR A 42 -0.64 -6.77 -18.53
N ARG A 43 0.55 -6.18 -18.52
CA ARG A 43 1.79 -6.97 -18.47
C ARG A 43 1.84 -7.81 -17.20
N LEU A 44 1.39 -7.26 -16.10
CA LEU A 44 1.36 -8.01 -14.86
C LEU A 44 0.36 -9.15 -14.93
N SER A 45 -0.86 -8.89 -15.39
CA SER A 45 -1.91 -9.90 -15.35
C SER A 45 -1.69 -11.01 -16.38
N VAL A 46 -1.10 -10.67 -17.54
CA VAL A 46 -0.89 -11.66 -18.59
C VAL A 46 0.43 -12.40 -18.42
N HIS A 47 1.50 -11.68 -18.09
CA HIS A 47 2.85 -12.24 -18.07
C HIS A 47 3.46 -12.35 -16.68
N GLY A 48 2.78 -11.90 -15.63
CA GLY A 48 3.34 -11.91 -14.29
C GLY A 48 4.57 -11.03 -14.16
N ASP A 49 4.61 -9.91 -14.89
CA ASP A 49 5.76 -9.03 -14.96
C ASP A 49 5.96 -8.32 -13.61
N THR A 50 7.00 -8.73 -12.88
CA THR A 50 7.27 -8.16 -11.56
C THR A 50 7.77 -6.73 -11.62
N ASP A 51 8.44 -6.33 -12.70
CA ASP A 51 8.82 -4.94 -12.87
C ASP A 51 7.59 -4.05 -13.01
N ALA A 52 6.59 -4.53 -13.75
CA ALA A 52 5.33 -3.81 -13.87
C ALA A 52 4.63 -3.69 -12.52
N ALA A 53 4.63 -4.76 -11.75
CA ALA A 53 4.03 -4.73 -10.41
C ALA A 53 4.74 -3.70 -9.53
N HIS A 54 6.06 -3.68 -9.58
CA HIS A 54 6.84 -2.72 -8.79
C HIS A 54 6.48 -1.28 -9.14
N LYS A 55 6.38 -0.99 -10.44
CA LYS A 55 6.03 0.37 -10.87
C LYS A 55 4.61 0.74 -10.46
N LEU A 56 3.69 -0.20 -10.53
CA LEU A 56 2.31 0.06 -10.11
C LEU A 56 2.25 0.36 -8.62
N VAL A 57 2.99 -0.39 -7.81
CA VAL A 57 3.02 -0.17 -6.37
C VAL A 57 3.67 1.17 -6.04
N THR A 58 4.86 1.45 -6.58
CA THR A 58 5.59 2.65 -6.20
C THR A 58 4.88 3.92 -6.61
N SER A 59 4.16 3.89 -7.73
CA SER A 59 3.42 5.06 -8.18
C SER A 59 2.22 5.38 -7.29
N HIS A 60 1.85 4.49 -6.39
CA HIS A 60 0.68 4.67 -5.53
C HIS A 60 1.05 4.72 -4.04
N LEU A 61 2.34 4.78 -3.70
CA LEU A 61 2.74 4.87 -2.30
C LEU A 61 2.27 6.18 -1.66
N ARG A 62 2.21 7.26 -2.45
CA ARG A 62 1.69 8.52 -1.93
C ARG A 62 0.22 8.41 -1.53
N LEU A 63 -0.53 7.63 -2.28
CA LEU A 63 -1.94 7.38 -1.95
C LEU A 63 -2.05 6.68 -0.59
N VAL A 64 -1.21 5.68 -0.38
CA VAL A 64 -1.20 4.98 0.91
C VAL A 64 -0.89 5.94 2.05
N ALA A 65 0.13 6.78 1.87
CA ALA A 65 0.51 7.73 2.91
C ALA A 65 -0.64 8.69 3.22
N LYS A 66 -1.30 9.17 2.18
CA LYS A 66 -2.42 10.09 2.35
C LYS A 66 -3.56 9.44 3.13
N LEU A 67 -3.90 8.21 2.76
CA LEU A 67 -4.98 7.51 3.43
C LEU A 67 -4.60 7.15 4.87
N ALA A 68 -3.34 6.77 5.09
CA ALA A 68 -2.87 6.41 6.42
C ALA A 68 -2.92 7.60 7.37
N MET A 69 -2.65 8.79 6.87
CA MET A 69 -2.68 9.99 7.70
C MET A 69 -4.07 10.24 8.28
N GLY A 70 -5.11 9.78 7.62
CA GLY A 70 -6.46 9.90 8.13
C GLY A 70 -6.72 9.06 9.38
N TYR A 71 -5.80 8.16 9.71
CA TYR A 71 -5.95 7.29 10.87
C TYR A 71 -5.03 7.67 12.02
N LYS A 72 -4.43 8.84 11.97
CA LYS A 72 -3.48 9.27 13.00
C LYS A 72 -4.09 9.34 14.40
N GLY A 73 -5.37 9.65 14.48
CA GLY A 73 -6.01 9.87 15.77
C GLY A 73 -6.26 8.62 16.60
N TYR A 74 -5.87 7.45 16.11
CA TYR A 74 -6.16 6.21 16.80
C TYR A 74 -5.06 5.80 17.79
N GLY A 75 -4.01 6.61 17.93
CA GLY A 75 -2.95 6.32 18.88
C GLY A 75 -1.96 5.25 18.45
N LEU A 76 -2.01 4.84 17.20
CA LEU A 76 -1.09 3.85 16.67
C LEU A 76 0.02 4.55 15.90
N PRO A 77 1.22 3.94 15.84
CA PRO A 77 2.31 4.54 15.05
C PRO A 77 1.91 4.69 13.61
N ILE A 78 2.12 5.87 13.05
CA ILE A 78 1.75 6.13 11.66
C ILE A 78 2.54 5.23 10.70
N THR A 79 3.78 4.89 11.05
CA THR A 79 4.58 4.01 10.21
C THR A 79 3.99 2.62 10.12
N ASP A 80 3.40 2.13 11.21
CA ASP A 80 2.74 0.83 11.19
C ASP A 80 1.48 0.87 10.33
N ILE A 81 0.72 1.96 10.43
CA ILE A 81 -0.48 2.13 9.62
C ILE A 81 -0.11 2.17 8.14
N MET A 82 0.96 2.88 7.80
CA MET A 82 1.42 2.94 6.41
C MET A 82 1.87 1.58 5.90
N SER A 83 2.56 0.82 6.75
CA SER A 83 3.00 -0.53 6.36
C SER A 83 1.82 -1.42 6.05
N GLU A 84 0.77 -1.34 6.86
CA GLU A 84 -0.45 -2.11 6.60
C GLU A 84 -1.12 -1.63 5.33
N GLY A 85 -1.15 -0.33 5.11
CA GLY A 85 -1.71 0.21 3.89
C GLY A 85 -0.95 -0.27 2.66
N ASN A 86 0.37 -0.36 2.76
CA ASN A 86 1.19 -0.88 1.66
C ASN A 86 0.85 -2.34 1.36
N VAL A 87 0.57 -3.13 2.38
CA VAL A 87 0.12 -4.51 2.17
C VAL A 87 -1.17 -4.53 1.37
N GLY A 88 -2.12 -3.67 1.74
CA GLY A 88 -3.38 -3.57 1.00
C GLY A 88 -3.16 -3.15 -0.44
N LEU A 89 -2.27 -2.19 -0.67
CA LEU A 89 -1.93 -1.75 -2.02
C LEU A 89 -1.36 -2.90 -2.85
N MET A 90 -0.46 -3.66 -2.28
CA MET A 90 0.14 -4.77 -3.01
C MET A 90 -0.89 -5.83 -3.37
N GLN A 91 -1.83 -6.10 -2.47
CA GLN A 91 -2.93 -7.01 -2.78
C GLN A 91 -3.79 -6.48 -3.92
N ALA A 92 -4.07 -5.18 -3.90
CA ALA A 92 -4.86 -4.56 -4.96
C ALA A 92 -4.18 -4.69 -6.31
N VAL A 93 -2.87 -4.45 -6.34
CA VAL A 93 -2.10 -4.56 -7.59
C VAL A 93 -2.18 -5.97 -8.15
N GLN A 94 -2.08 -6.97 -7.29
CA GLN A 94 -2.13 -8.36 -7.72
C GLN A 94 -3.50 -8.76 -8.26
N LYS A 95 -4.55 -8.14 -7.77
CA LYS A 95 -5.92 -8.52 -8.12
C LYS A 95 -6.59 -7.57 -9.10
N PHE A 96 -5.89 -6.51 -9.49
CA PHE A 96 -6.48 -5.51 -10.36
C PHE A 96 -6.70 -6.05 -11.76
N ASP A 97 -7.89 -5.78 -12.30
CA ASP A 97 -8.25 -6.15 -13.66
C ASP A 97 -8.32 -4.87 -14.50
N PRO A 98 -7.34 -4.63 -15.39
CA PRO A 98 -7.33 -3.40 -16.16
C PRO A 98 -8.49 -3.26 -17.13
N GLU A 99 -9.19 -4.36 -17.42
CA GLU A 99 -10.31 -4.34 -18.36
C GLU A 99 -11.60 -3.84 -17.73
N LYS A 100 -11.62 -3.62 -16.41
CA LYS A 100 -12.85 -3.17 -15.74
C LYS A 100 -13.19 -1.70 -15.95
N GLY A 101 -12.25 -0.92 -16.47
CA GLY A 101 -12.55 0.44 -16.87
C GLY A 101 -12.35 1.51 -15.80
N PHE A 102 -11.85 1.16 -14.62
CA PHE A 102 -11.53 2.17 -13.62
C PHE A 102 -10.03 2.15 -13.33
N ARG A 103 -9.58 3.22 -12.69
CA ARG A 103 -8.17 3.39 -12.39
C ARG A 103 -7.78 2.54 -11.18
N LEU A 104 -6.50 2.16 -11.17
CA LEU A 104 -5.98 1.38 -10.05
C LEU A 104 -6.16 2.12 -8.72
N ALA A 105 -5.96 3.44 -8.71
CA ALA A 105 -6.11 4.20 -7.47
C ALA A 105 -7.48 4.00 -6.84
N THR A 106 -8.52 4.03 -7.66
CA THR A 106 -9.88 3.83 -7.16
C THR A 106 -10.06 2.45 -6.52
N TYR A 107 -9.57 1.44 -7.21
CA TYR A 107 -9.67 0.07 -6.74
C TYR A 107 -8.82 -0.14 -5.48
N ALA A 108 -7.60 0.41 -5.51
CA ALA A 108 -6.66 0.23 -4.41
C ALA A 108 -7.13 0.89 -3.13
N MET A 109 -7.88 2.00 -3.23
CA MET A 109 -8.38 2.67 -2.03
C MET A 109 -9.19 1.72 -1.15
N TRP A 110 -9.99 0.86 -1.75
CA TRP A 110 -10.77 -0.11 -0.99
C TRP A 110 -9.88 -1.08 -0.23
N TRP A 111 -8.87 -1.59 -0.93
CA TRP A 111 -7.95 -2.54 -0.33
C TRP A 111 -7.10 -1.92 0.77
N ILE A 112 -6.62 -0.69 0.52
CA ILE A 112 -5.78 0.00 1.49
C ILE A 112 -6.58 0.29 2.76
N ARG A 113 -7.77 0.86 2.58
CA ARG A 113 -8.61 1.18 3.74
C ARG A 113 -9.03 -0.07 4.51
N ALA A 114 -9.40 -1.12 3.80
CA ALA A 114 -9.80 -2.36 4.46
C ALA A 114 -8.66 -2.92 5.28
N GLN A 115 -7.45 -2.91 4.75
CA GLN A 115 -6.30 -3.44 5.46
C GLN A 115 -5.96 -2.59 6.68
N ILE A 116 -5.99 -1.27 6.52
CA ILE A 116 -5.72 -0.38 7.64
C ILE A 116 -6.79 -0.53 8.72
N GLN A 117 -8.04 -0.56 8.33
CA GLN A 117 -9.14 -0.67 9.28
C GLN A 117 -9.09 -1.99 10.04
N GLU A 118 -8.75 -3.06 9.34
CA GLU A 118 -8.60 -4.36 9.99
C GLU A 118 -7.47 -4.30 11.02
N TYR A 119 -6.36 -3.69 10.66
CA TYR A 119 -5.23 -3.56 11.57
C TYR A 119 -5.61 -2.72 12.79
N VAL A 120 -6.23 -1.57 12.56
CA VAL A 120 -6.63 -0.67 13.64
C VAL A 120 -7.59 -1.38 14.59
N LEU A 121 -8.61 -2.01 14.03
CA LEU A 121 -9.62 -2.68 14.84
C LEU A 121 -9.00 -3.83 15.65
N HIS A 122 -8.19 -4.63 14.99
CA HIS A 122 -7.55 -5.77 15.64
C HIS A 122 -6.62 -5.31 16.77
N THR A 123 -5.85 -4.28 16.52
CA THR A 123 -4.92 -3.75 17.50
C THR A 123 -5.64 -3.11 18.67
N CYS A 124 -6.71 -2.39 18.40
CA CYS A 124 -7.52 -1.80 19.45
C CYS A 124 -8.15 -2.87 20.34
N LEU A 125 -8.63 -3.94 19.73
CA LEU A 125 -9.20 -5.03 20.51
C LEU A 125 -8.16 -5.69 21.40
N LEU A 126 -6.94 -5.83 20.90
CA LEU A 126 -5.88 -6.43 21.70
C LEU A 126 -5.49 -5.56 22.90
N TYR A 127 -5.43 -4.25 22.69
CA TYR A 127 -5.00 -3.34 23.73
C TYR A 127 -6.11 -2.95 24.70
N THR A 128 -7.34 -2.83 24.19
CA THR A 128 -8.43 -2.35 25.03
C THR A 128 -9.35 -3.46 25.47
N SER A 129 -9.15 -4.67 24.99
CA SER A 129 -9.99 -5.78 25.35
C SER A 129 -9.92 -6.01 26.85
N PRO A 130 -11.04 -5.93 27.55
CA PRO A 130 -11.03 -6.29 28.96
C PRO A 130 -10.72 -7.76 29.06
N SER A 131 -10.26 -8.14 30.18
CA SER A 131 -10.03 -9.55 30.33
C SER A 131 -11.36 -10.26 30.15
N PRO A 132 -11.26 -11.39 29.60
CA PRO A 132 -12.49 -12.09 29.28
C PRO A 132 -13.31 -12.38 30.50
N ARG A 133 -13.12 -11.76 31.28
CA ARG A 133 -13.90 -11.84 32.11
C ARG A 133 -14.55 -11.34 32.34
N ASP A 134 -14.25 -10.97 31.91
CA ASP A 134 -14.81 -10.40 32.00
C ASP A 134 -15.52 -10.74 31.76
#